data_d4be3adf9d663ee348f1cbedd56bf40f
#
_entry.id   d4be3adf9d663ee348f1cbedd56bf40f
#
_cell.length_a   1.000
_cell.length_b   1.000
_cell.length_c   1.000
_cell.angle_alpha   90.00
_cell.angle_beta   90.00
_cell.angle_gamma   90.00
#
_symmetry.space_group_name_H-M   'P 1'
#
loop_
_entity.id
_entity.type
_entity.pdbx_description
1 polymer ?
#
loop_
_entity_poly.entity_id
_entity_poly.type
_entity_poly.pdbx_seq_one_letter_code
_entity_poly.pdbx_strand_id
1 'polypeptide(L)'
;MIDFLRENAWGKHTKELTKMFNEHFGVEKTAKQIAEVKKRYGFKCGFTGQFEKGSIPPNKGRKVSAQTYNKMKNSNTWYASGHQPHNTMPLNSLKKDHKDGYWYRKYSMTGKTKKERWIACHHETWIKAHGPIPKDCIVIFLDGNKDNYALENLALIKRSTNARLNQMHMRYSNSETTRTAITHAQLTEAIFRIENPRHKKAKNKDKE
;
A
#
# COMPACT_ATOMS: atom_id res chain seq x y z
N MET A 1 -36.30 7.33 34.72
CA MET A 1 -35.49 6.22 34.14
C MET A 1 -34.46 6.69 33.11
N ILE A 2 -34.88 7.45 32.11
CA ILE A 2 -33.92 7.94 31.04
C ILE A 2 -32.95 8.94 31.64
N ASP A 3 -33.39 9.86 32.47
CA ASP A 3 -32.54 10.85 33.12
C ASP A 3 -31.47 10.23 34.04
N PHE A 4 -31.84 9.18 34.78
CA PHE A 4 -30.88 8.39 35.54
C PHE A 4 -29.76 7.82 34.68
N LEU A 5 -30.08 7.28 33.49
CA LEU A 5 -29.10 6.76 32.55
C LEU A 5 -28.23 7.90 31.96
N ARG A 6 -28.82 9.08 31.73
CA ARG A 6 -28.09 10.26 31.22
C ARG A 6 -27.02 10.70 32.24
N GLU A 7 -27.41 10.82 33.48
CA GLU A 7 -26.53 11.31 34.58
C GLU A 7 -25.43 10.30 34.93
N ASN A 8 -25.75 9.00 34.88
CA ASN A 8 -24.85 7.96 35.35
C ASN A 8 -24.08 7.23 34.23
N ALA A 9 -24.30 7.55 32.96
CA ALA A 9 -23.64 6.86 31.86
C ALA A 9 -22.14 7.19 31.70
N TRP A 10 -21.72 8.39 32.10
CA TRP A 10 -20.34 8.84 31.98
C TRP A 10 -19.42 8.10 32.96
N GLY A 11 -18.26 7.67 32.50
CA GLY A 11 -17.26 6.96 33.28
C GLY A 11 -17.62 5.53 33.69
N LYS A 12 -18.76 4.96 33.23
CA LYS A 12 -19.17 3.62 33.63
C LYS A 12 -19.37 2.69 32.44
N HIS A 13 -18.94 1.45 32.61
CA HIS A 13 -19.23 0.40 31.65
C HIS A 13 -20.72 0.03 31.65
N THR A 14 -21.24 -0.39 30.49
CA THR A 14 -22.67 -0.72 30.36
C THR A 14 -23.13 -1.80 31.35
N LYS A 15 -22.29 -2.79 31.68
CA LYS A 15 -22.62 -3.82 32.68
C LYS A 15 -22.81 -3.24 34.07
N GLU A 16 -21.93 -2.35 34.49
CA GLU A 16 -21.98 -1.66 35.77
C GLU A 16 -23.21 -0.75 35.86
N LEU A 17 -23.43 0.06 34.84
CA LEU A 17 -24.61 0.91 34.71
C LEU A 17 -25.90 0.10 34.77
N THR A 18 -25.92 -1.08 34.17
CA THR A 18 -27.09 -1.98 34.22
C THR A 18 -27.37 -2.47 35.63
N LYS A 19 -26.32 -2.85 36.39
CA LYS A 19 -26.46 -3.27 37.78
C LYS A 19 -27.04 -2.14 38.64
N MET A 20 -26.45 -0.95 38.55
CA MET A 20 -26.97 0.23 39.27
C MET A 20 -28.40 0.59 38.90
N PHE A 21 -28.74 0.50 37.62
CA PHE A 21 -30.12 0.75 37.15
C PHE A 21 -31.12 -0.24 37.73
N ASN A 22 -30.78 -1.54 37.71
CA ASN A 22 -31.65 -2.58 38.22
C ASN A 22 -31.82 -2.47 39.73
N GLU A 23 -30.76 -2.17 40.48
CA GLU A 23 -30.78 -1.93 41.92
C GLU A 23 -31.67 -0.72 42.29
N HIS A 24 -31.52 0.40 41.54
CA HIS A 24 -32.23 1.64 41.81
C HIS A 24 -33.73 1.57 41.50
N PHE A 25 -34.13 0.85 40.43
CA PHE A 25 -35.52 0.80 40.00
C PHE A 25 -36.22 -0.53 40.33
N GLY A 26 -35.53 -1.49 40.93
CA GLY A 26 -36.09 -2.81 41.26
C GLY A 26 -36.53 -3.61 40.02
N VAL A 27 -35.80 -3.46 38.88
CA VAL A 27 -36.13 -4.09 37.60
C VAL A 27 -34.99 -5.00 37.12
N GLU A 28 -35.30 -5.99 36.30
CA GLU A 28 -34.28 -6.87 35.70
C GLU A 28 -34.08 -6.54 34.23
N LYS A 29 -33.36 -5.49 33.93
CA LYS A 29 -32.94 -5.17 32.55
C LYS A 29 -31.62 -5.82 32.22
N THR A 30 -31.48 -6.26 30.96
CA THR A 30 -30.22 -6.81 30.47
C THR A 30 -29.27 -5.70 30.00
N ALA A 31 -27.95 -5.96 30.01
CA ALA A 31 -26.98 -5.02 29.52
C ALA A 31 -27.19 -4.62 28.03
N LYS A 32 -27.76 -5.54 27.23
CA LYS A 32 -28.14 -5.27 25.85
C LYS A 32 -29.24 -4.23 25.73
N GLN A 33 -30.28 -4.33 26.57
CA GLN A 33 -31.38 -3.36 26.59
C GLN A 33 -30.90 -1.97 27.00
N ILE A 34 -30.07 -1.89 28.05
CA ILE A 34 -29.47 -0.61 28.48
C ILE A 34 -28.55 -0.03 27.41
N ALA A 35 -27.75 -0.87 26.71
CA ALA A 35 -26.93 -0.43 25.59
C ALA A 35 -27.75 0.15 24.44
N GLU A 36 -28.90 -0.47 24.12
CA GLU A 36 -29.84 0.03 23.10
C GLU A 36 -30.41 1.40 23.46
N VAL A 37 -30.83 1.57 24.71
CA VAL A 37 -31.30 2.87 25.22
C VAL A 37 -30.20 3.91 25.12
N LYS A 38 -28.98 3.60 25.57
CA LYS A 38 -27.82 4.49 25.44
C LYS A 38 -27.58 4.91 23.98
N LYS A 39 -27.65 3.96 23.06
CA LYS A 39 -27.47 4.23 21.63
C LYS A 39 -28.58 5.13 21.08
N ARG A 40 -29.84 4.85 21.42
CA ARG A 40 -31.02 5.61 20.97
C ARG A 40 -30.99 7.07 21.42
N TYR A 41 -30.54 7.33 22.64
CA TYR A 41 -30.48 8.67 23.23
C TYR A 41 -29.09 9.32 23.15
N GLY A 42 -28.11 8.64 22.53
CA GLY A 42 -26.76 9.20 22.33
C GLY A 42 -25.92 9.36 23.61
N PHE A 43 -26.21 8.61 24.68
CA PHE A 43 -25.47 8.70 25.94
C PHE A 43 -24.08 8.09 25.80
N LYS A 44 -23.06 8.93 25.91
CA LYS A 44 -21.64 8.53 25.80
C LYS A 44 -21.13 8.07 27.18
N CYS A 45 -20.29 7.03 27.18
CA CYS A 45 -19.65 6.54 28.40
C CYS A 45 -18.25 7.16 28.64
N GLY A 46 -17.76 7.99 27.74
CA GLY A 46 -16.41 8.56 27.85
C GLY A 46 -15.27 7.61 27.44
N PHE A 47 -15.54 6.31 27.31
CA PHE A 47 -14.55 5.35 26.87
C PHE A 47 -14.53 5.25 25.34
N THR A 48 -13.39 5.42 24.73
CA THR A 48 -13.21 5.28 23.27
C THR A 48 -13.05 3.83 22.85
N GLY A 49 -12.80 2.90 23.77
CA GLY A 49 -12.44 1.51 23.48
C GLY A 49 -11.04 1.35 22.87
N GLN A 50 -10.32 2.44 22.68
CA GLN A 50 -8.94 2.43 22.18
C GLN A 50 -7.97 2.29 23.33
N PHE A 51 -6.88 1.58 23.10
CA PHE A 51 -5.77 1.57 24.04
C PHE A 51 -5.09 2.93 24.07
N GLU A 52 -4.66 3.34 25.25
CA GLU A 52 -3.87 4.56 25.41
C GLU A 52 -2.57 4.49 24.63
N LYS A 53 -2.13 5.62 24.08
CA LYS A 53 -0.86 5.69 23.34
C LYS A 53 0.29 5.29 24.28
N GLY A 54 1.06 4.28 23.88
CA GLY A 54 2.14 3.72 24.70
C GLY A 54 1.73 2.51 25.57
N SER A 55 0.44 2.16 25.60
CA SER A 55 -0.03 0.95 26.26
C SER A 55 0.65 -0.30 25.71
N ILE A 56 1.21 -1.10 26.58
CA ILE A 56 1.86 -2.35 26.23
C ILE A 56 0.82 -3.47 26.26
N PRO A 57 0.56 -4.16 25.11
CA PRO A 57 -0.35 -5.30 25.10
C PRO A 57 0.06 -6.37 26.12
N PRO A 58 -0.88 -7.00 26.86
CA PRO A 58 -0.57 -7.98 27.91
C PRO A 58 0.22 -9.19 27.44
N ASN A 59 0.22 -9.47 26.15
CA ASN A 59 0.95 -10.57 25.50
C ASN A 59 2.26 -10.13 24.83
N LYS A 60 2.65 -8.85 24.87
CA LYS A 60 3.92 -8.40 24.31
C LYS A 60 5.09 -9.04 25.07
N GLY A 61 5.93 -9.79 24.34
CA GLY A 61 7.08 -10.51 24.92
C GLY A 61 6.74 -11.82 25.64
N ARG A 62 5.46 -12.19 25.73
CA ARG A 62 5.04 -13.45 26.34
C ARG A 62 5.37 -14.63 25.41
N LYS A 63 6.23 -15.54 25.87
CA LYS A 63 6.48 -16.79 25.12
C LYS A 63 5.26 -17.69 25.26
N VAL A 64 4.84 -18.29 24.16
CA VAL A 64 3.76 -19.28 24.14
C VAL A 64 4.24 -20.53 24.91
N SER A 65 3.40 -21.11 25.77
CA SER A 65 3.76 -22.33 26.49
C SER A 65 3.99 -23.49 25.51
N ALA A 66 4.87 -24.46 25.86
CA ALA A 66 5.15 -25.62 25.03
C ALA A 66 3.89 -26.40 24.67
N GLN A 67 2.93 -26.52 25.60
CA GLN A 67 1.64 -27.19 25.34
C GLN A 67 0.81 -26.43 24.29
N THR A 68 0.72 -25.10 24.39
CA THR A 68 -0.01 -24.29 23.42
C THR A 68 0.68 -24.33 22.05
N TYR A 69 2.04 -24.26 22.04
CA TYR A 69 2.82 -24.39 20.81
C TYR A 69 2.56 -25.72 20.11
N ASN A 70 2.58 -26.85 20.88
CA ASN A 70 2.31 -28.15 20.33
C ASN A 70 0.86 -28.30 19.82
N LYS A 71 -0.11 -27.77 20.52
CA LYS A 71 -1.51 -27.69 20.02
C LYS A 71 -1.61 -26.91 18.71
N MET A 72 -0.94 -25.77 18.60
CA MET A 72 -0.91 -24.96 17.37
C MET A 72 -0.19 -25.70 16.22
N LYS A 73 0.92 -26.37 16.51
CA LYS A 73 1.68 -27.15 15.52
C LYS A 73 0.90 -28.34 14.99
N ASN A 74 0.14 -29.02 15.88
CA ASN A 74 -0.65 -30.21 15.53
C ASN A 74 -2.04 -29.83 14.96
N SER A 75 -2.45 -28.57 15.04
CA SER A 75 -3.64 -28.09 14.35
C SER A 75 -3.31 -27.97 12.85
N ASN A 76 -4.18 -28.45 11.97
CA ASN A 76 -4.03 -28.33 10.48
C ASN A 76 -4.06 -26.88 9.96
N THR A 77 -3.89 -25.90 10.84
CA THR A 77 -3.89 -24.46 10.50
C THR A 77 -2.51 -23.95 10.07
N TRP A 78 -1.45 -24.72 10.34
CA TRP A 78 -0.10 -24.34 9.93
C TRP A 78 0.25 -25.04 8.61
N TYR A 79 0.57 -24.23 7.62
CA TYR A 79 1.09 -24.77 6.37
C TYR A 79 2.50 -25.30 6.54
N ALA A 80 2.80 -26.41 5.87
CA ALA A 80 4.17 -26.94 5.80
C ALA A 80 5.12 -25.90 5.18
N SER A 81 6.39 -25.94 5.59
CA SER A 81 7.43 -25.11 4.96
C SER A 81 7.46 -25.36 3.45
N GLY A 82 7.43 -24.30 2.65
CA GLY A 82 7.35 -24.40 1.19
C GLY A 82 5.94 -24.57 0.62
N HIS A 83 4.90 -24.63 1.47
CA HIS A 83 3.51 -24.65 0.98
C HIS A 83 3.22 -23.46 0.07
N GLN A 84 2.73 -23.77 -1.12
CA GLN A 84 2.25 -22.75 -2.05
C GLN A 84 0.76 -22.51 -1.81
N PRO A 85 0.32 -21.27 -1.57
CA PRO A 85 -1.10 -20.94 -1.45
C PRO A 85 -1.86 -21.37 -2.71
N HIS A 86 -3.08 -21.88 -2.54
CA HIS A 86 -3.93 -22.37 -3.63
C HIS A 86 -4.25 -21.30 -4.70
N ASN A 87 -4.20 -20.02 -4.30
CA ASN A 87 -4.40 -18.87 -5.20
C ASN A 87 -3.10 -18.38 -5.86
N THR A 88 -2.01 -19.16 -5.77
CA THR A 88 -0.74 -18.80 -6.43
C THR A 88 -0.88 -18.93 -7.94
N MET A 89 -0.75 -17.81 -8.63
CA MET A 89 -0.80 -17.80 -10.09
C MET A 89 0.40 -18.57 -10.68
N PRO A 90 0.21 -19.38 -11.75
CA PRO A 90 1.30 -20.12 -12.40
C PRO A 90 2.30 -19.16 -13.10
N LEU A 91 3.44 -19.73 -13.52
CA LEU A 91 4.41 -19.00 -14.36
C LEU A 91 3.75 -18.51 -15.66
N ASN A 92 4.24 -17.41 -16.19
CA ASN A 92 3.73 -16.71 -17.37
C ASN A 92 2.32 -16.12 -17.23
N SER A 93 1.66 -16.23 -16.06
CA SER A 93 0.39 -15.55 -15.83
C SER A 93 0.55 -14.05 -15.98
N LEU A 94 -0.43 -13.42 -16.62
CA LEU A 94 -0.54 -11.97 -16.76
C LEU A 94 -1.52 -11.42 -15.73
N LYS A 95 -1.20 -10.28 -15.16
CA LYS A 95 -2.14 -9.50 -14.33
C LYS A 95 -1.95 -8.01 -14.54
N LYS A 96 -3.05 -7.27 -14.51
CA LYS A 96 -3.03 -5.81 -14.45
C LYS A 96 -3.02 -5.37 -12.98
N ASP A 97 -2.12 -4.49 -12.63
CA ASP A 97 -2.08 -3.92 -11.28
C ASP A 97 -3.07 -2.75 -11.20
N HIS A 98 -4.00 -2.80 -10.23
CA HIS A 98 -5.03 -1.76 -10.08
C HIS A 98 -4.47 -0.40 -9.66
N LYS A 99 -3.33 -0.38 -8.96
CA LYS A 99 -2.74 0.84 -8.44
C LYS A 99 -2.05 1.68 -9.51
N ASP A 100 -1.23 1.03 -10.33
CA ASP A 100 -0.42 1.70 -11.34
C ASP A 100 -0.92 1.49 -12.78
N GLY A 101 -1.85 0.55 -12.98
CA GLY A 101 -2.46 0.21 -14.27
C GLY A 101 -1.55 -0.51 -15.24
N TYR A 102 -0.36 -0.94 -14.82
CA TYR A 102 0.56 -1.68 -15.66
C TYR A 102 0.26 -3.18 -15.70
N TRP A 103 0.59 -3.80 -16.83
CA TRP A 103 0.59 -5.25 -16.97
C TRP A 103 1.88 -5.85 -16.47
N TYR A 104 1.76 -6.93 -15.69
CA TYR A 104 2.87 -7.70 -15.15
C TYR A 104 2.77 -9.15 -15.57
N ARG A 105 3.91 -9.75 -15.92
CA ARG A 105 4.07 -11.18 -16.17
C ARG A 105 4.78 -11.84 -15.01
N LYS A 106 4.31 -13.01 -14.60
CA LYS A 106 4.99 -13.81 -13.59
C LYS A 106 6.15 -14.58 -14.22
N TYR A 107 7.37 -14.26 -13.83
CA TYR A 107 8.56 -14.90 -14.37
C TYR A 107 9.25 -15.87 -13.40
N SER A 108 8.93 -15.81 -12.08
CA SER A 108 9.47 -16.71 -11.08
C SER A 108 8.42 -17.16 -10.07
N MET A 109 8.52 -18.40 -9.62
CA MET A 109 7.73 -18.93 -8.50
C MET A 109 8.38 -18.63 -7.14
N THR A 110 9.70 -18.44 -7.14
CA THR A 110 10.53 -18.15 -5.96
C THR A 110 10.78 -16.67 -5.82
N GLY A 111 11.02 -16.21 -4.62
CA GLY A 111 11.28 -14.79 -4.32
C GLY A 111 10.40 -14.26 -3.21
N LYS A 112 10.95 -13.37 -2.39
CA LYS A 112 10.27 -12.76 -1.24
C LYS A 112 9.40 -11.57 -1.63
N THR A 113 9.80 -10.83 -2.66
CA THR A 113 9.15 -9.59 -3.08
C THR A 113 8.39 -9.73 -4.40
N LYS A 114 7.47 -8.78 -4.67
CA LYS A 114 6.78 -8.69 -5.96
C LYS A 114 7.78 -8.57 -7.11
N LYS A 115 8.84 -7.78 -6.95
CA LYS A 115 9.86 -7.53 -7.99
C LYS A 115 10.65 -8.78 -8.37
N GLU A 116 10.85 -9.71 -7.44
CA GLU A 116 11.54 -10.97 -7.68
C GLU A 116 10.68 -12.03 -8.36
N ARG A 117 9.37 -11.82 -8.44
CA ARG A 117 8.41 -12.76 -9.02
C ARG A 117 7.70 -12.25 -10.25
N TRP A 118 7.62 -10.94 -10.41
CA TRP A 118 6.83 -10.29 -11.45
C TRP A 118 7.66 -9.23 -12.18
N ILE A 119 7.62 -9.24 -13.51
CA ILE A 119 8.20 -8.21 -14.36
C ILE A 119 7.09 -7.44 -15.07
N ALA A 120 7.23 -6.12 -15.19
CA ALA A 120 6.31 -5.33 -15.98
C ALA A 120 6.48 -5.65 -17.47
N CYS A 121 5.37 -5.89 -18.21
CA CYS A 121 5.41 -6.33 -19.59
C CYS A 121 6.18 -5.38 -20.51
N HIS A 122 6.01 -4.06 -20.34
CA HIS A 122 6.78 -3.06 -21.10
C HIS A 122 8.29 -3.12 -20.81
N HIS A 123 8.70 -3.42 -19.56
CA HIS A 123 10.12 -3.65 -19.25
C HIS A 123 10.63 -4.93 -19.90
N GLU A 124 9.83 -6.01 -19.87
CA GLU A 124 10.19 -7.27 -20.50
C GLU A 124 10.37 -7.11 -22.02
N THR A 125 9.43 -6.43 -22.69
CA THR A 125 9.51 -6.14 -24.12
C THR A 125 10.76 -5.34 -24.45
N TRP A 126 11.05 -4.29 -23.67
CA TRP A 126 12.24 -3.46 -23.85
C TRP A 126 13.53 -4.26 -23.67
N ILE A 127 13.63 -5.02 -22.58
CA ILE A 127 14.83 -5.79 -22.23
C ILE A 127 15.13 -6.85 -23.29
N LYS A 128 14.11 -7.49 -23.85
CA LYS A 128 14.28 -8.48 -24.93
C LYS A 128 14.85 -7.86 -26.21
N ALA A 129 14.50 -6.62 -26.50
CA ALA A 129 14.94 -5.96 -27.74
C ALA A 129 16.27 -5.20 -27.59
N HIS A 130 16.51 -4.57 -26.44
CA HIS A 130 17.63 -3.62 -26.26
C HIS A 130 18.54 -3.96 -25.08
N GLY A 131 18.24 -5.01 -24.31
CA GLY A 131 18.99 -5.36 -23.12
C GLY A 131 18.58 -4.59 -21.86
N PRO A 132 19.36 -4.69 -20.78
CA PRO A 132 18.99 -4.18 -19.45
C PRO A 132 18.79 -2.66 -19.42
N ILE A 133 17.78 -2.22 -18.66
CA ILE A 133 17.46 -0.81 -18.48
C ILE A 133 18.46 -0.17 -17.51
N PRO A 134 19.19 0.91 -17.91
CA PRO A 134 20.12 1.61 -17.04
C PRO A 134 19.44 2.22 -15.81
N LYS A 135 20.15 2.30 -14.67
CA LYS A 135 19.58 2.77 -13.38
C LYS A 135 18.94 4.15 -13.45
N ASP A 136 19.52 5.07 -14.24
CA ASP A 136 19.04 6.45 -14.36
C ASP A 136 17.97 6.63 -15.44
N CYS A 137 17.55 5.54 -16.08
CA CYS A 137 16.57 5.55 -17.16
C CYS A 137 15.27 4.88 -16.74
N ILE A 138 14.22 5.18 -17.48
CA ILE A 138 12.91 4.53 -17.39
C ILE A 138 12.36 4.30 -18.80
N VAL A 139 11.55 3.28 -18.95
CA VAL A 139 10.76 3.04 -20.16
C VAL A 139 9.40 3.67 -20.00
N ILE A 140 8.97 4.46 -20.96
CA ILE A 140 7.66 5.12 -20.99
C ILE A 140 6.86 4.70 -22.21
N PHE A 141 5.54 4.88 -22.13
CA PHE A 141 4.62 4.70 -23.25
C PHE A 141 4.49 6.02 -24.01
N LEU A 142 4.65 5.97 -25.32
CA LEU A 142 4.59 7.16 -26.17
C LEU A 142 3.15 7.67 -26.39
N ASP A 143 2.19 6.76 -26.47
CA ASP A 143 0.76 7.08 -26.58
C ASP A 143 0.04 7.24 -25.24
N GLY A 144 0.77 7.05 -24.11
CA GLY A 144 0.20 7.06 -22.75
C GLY A 144 -0.67 5.84 -22.42
N ASN A 145 -0.95 4.96 -23.37
CA ASN A 145 -1.75 3.75 -23.17
C ASN A 145 -0.89 2.61 -22.57
N LYS A 146 -1.16 2.26 -21.33
CA LYS A 146 -0.42 1.21 -20.61
C LYS A 146 -0.77 -0.20 -21.05
N ASP A 147 -1.81 -0.36 -21.84
CA ASP A 147 -2.21 -1.65 -22.41
C ASP A 147 -1.44 -1.95 -23.72
N ASN A 148 -0.86 -0.92 -24.36
CA ASN A 148 -0.07 -1.04 -25.59
C ASN A 148 1.43 -1.08 -25.27
N TYR A 149 1.94 -2.24 -24.89
CA TYR A 149 3.37 -2.46 -24.62
C TYR A 149 4.17 -2.97 -25.84
N ALA A 150 3.69 -2.70 -27.06
CA ALA A 150 4.45 -2.92 -28.29
C ALA A 150 5.73 -2.08 -28.31
N LEU A 151 6.80 -2.61 -28.90
CA LEU A 151 8.13 -1.97 -28.85
C LEU A 151 8.13 -0.56 -29.46
N GLU A 152 7.38 -0.38 -30.56
CA GLU A 152 7.25 0.91 -31.27
C GLU A 152 6.65 2.02 -30.41
N ASN A 153 5.83 1.62 -29.42
CA ASN A 153 5.19 2.54 -28.47
C ASN A 153 6.03 2.79 -27.22
N LEU A 154 7.18 2.18 -27.09
CA LEU A 154 8.05 2.32 -25.93
C LEU A 154 9.23 3.25 -26.24
N ALA A 155 9.64 4.05 -25.25
CA ALA A 155 10.84 4.86 -25.33
C ALA A 155 11.61 4.84 -24.00
N LEU A 156 12.95 4.73 -24.10
CA LEU A 156 13.84 4.85 -22.96
C LEU A 156 14.23 6.30 -22.78
N ILE A 157 13.95 6.86 -21.62
CA ILE A 157 14.33 8.23 -21.28
C ILE A 157 15.00 8.29 -19.91
N LYS A 158 15.80 9.35 -19.68
CA LYS A 158 16.35 9.61 -18.35
C LYS A 158 15.26 9.99 -17.36
N ARG A 159 15.46 9.66 -16.09
CA ARG A 159 14.52 10.06 -15.01
C ARG A 159 14.40 11.59 -14.90
N SER A 160 15.48 12.34 -15.17
CA SER A 160 15.47 13.80 -15.23
C SER A 160 14.55 14.33 -16.33
N THR A 161 14.66 13.77 -17.55
CA THR A 161 13.77 14.10 -18.68
C THR A 161 12.31 13.79 -18.36
N ASN A 162 12.04 12.62 -17.73
CA ASN A 162 10.69 12.27 -17.29
C ASN A 162 10.14 13.26 -16.26
N ALA A 163 10.94 13.69 -15.29
CA ALA A 163 10.55 14.70 -14.32
C ALA A 163 10.19 16.03 -14.99
N ARG A 164 10.97 16.43 -15.99
CA ARG A 164 10.72 17.64 -16.79
C ARG A 164 9.41 17.54 -17.58
N LEU A 165 9.16 16.42 -18.26
CA LEU A 165 7.91 16.17 -18.97
C LEU A 165 6.69 16.27 -18.06
N ASN A 166 6.79 15.72 -16.84
CA ASN A 166 5.71 15.82 -15.87
C ASN A 166 5.51 17.26 -15.35
N GLN A 167 6.59 17.98 -15.09
CA GLN A 167 6.55 19.37 -14.64
C GLN A 167 5.91 20.29 -15.70
N MET A 168 6.20 20.04 -16.98
CA MET A 168 5.69 20.82 -18.10
C MET A 168 4.33 20.31 -18.60
N HIS A 169 3.75 19.30 -17.98
CA HIS A 169 2.51 18.64 -18.40
C HIS A 169 2.50 18.17 -19.86
N MET A 170 3.68 17.80 -20.39
CA MET A 170 3.87 17.38 -21.78
C MET A 170 3.71 15.87 -21.96
N ARG A 171 2.56 15.34 -21.58
CA ARG A 171 2.14 13.98 -21.82
C ARG A 171 0.97 13.96 -22.78
N TYR A 172 1.13 13.29 -23.91
CA TYR A 172 0.14 13.29 -24.98
C TYR A 172 -0.32 11.86 -25.28
N SER A 173 -1.49 11.74 -25.89
CA SER A 173 -2.04 10.47 -26.38
C SER A 173 -1.53 10.11 -27.79
N ASN A 174 -0.75 10.99 -28.41
CA ASN A 174 -0.12 10.76 -29.71
C ASN A 174 1.38 10.51 -29.54
N SER A 175 1.89 9.44 -30.14
CA SER A 175 3.29 9.02 -30.02
C SER A 175 4.27 10.02 -30.63
N GLU A 176 3.96 10.64 -31.75
CA GLU A 176 4.81 11.65 -32.42
C GLU A 176 4.94 12.93 -31.58
N THR A 177 3.80 13.42 -31.06
CA THR A 177 3.77 14.59 -30.18
C THR A 177 4.57 14.31 -28.90
N THR A 178 4.48 13.10 -28.34
CA THR A 178 5.26 12.71 -27.15
C THR A 178 6.74 12.63 -27.49
N ARG A 179 7.15 12.12 -28.67
CA ARG A 179 8.56 12.13 -29.12
C ARG A 179 9.12 13.55 -29.21
N THR A 180 8.36 14.46 -29.81
CA THR A 180 8.71 15.89 -29.90
C THR A 180 8.86 16.52 -28.50
N ALA A 181 7.93 16.21 -27.58
CA ALA A 181 8.00 16.67 -26.20
C ALA A 181 9.25 16.14 -25.45
N ILE A 182 9.63 14.88 -25.69
CA ILE A 182 10.87 14.30 -25.14
C ILE A 182 12.08 15.09 -25.62
N THR A 183 12.18 15.35 -26.93
CA THR A 183 13.28 16.12 -27.52
C THR A 183 13.33 17.53 -26.94
N HIS A 184 12.19 18.21 -26.81
CA HIS A 184 12.10 19.53 -26.18
C HIS A 184 12.57 19.49 -24.72
N ALA A 185 12.13 18.51 -23.93
CA ALA A 185 12.54 18.39 -22.54
C ALA A 185 14.06 18.11 -22.41
N GLN A 186 14.64 17.30 -23.31
CA GLN A 186 16.07 17.04 -23.36
C GLN A 186 16.87 18.30 -23.71
N LEU A 187 16.40 19.09 -24.69
CA LEU A 187 17.02 20.34 -25.08
C LEU A 187 16.98 21.35 -23.92
N THR A 188 15.84 21.53 -23.29
CA THR A 188 15.69 22.41 -22.12
C THR A 188 16.61 21.99 -20.98
N GLU A 189 16.78 20.67 -20.75
CA GLU A 189 17.72 20.15 -19.76
C GLU A 189 19.18 20.48 -20.14
N ALA A 190 19.53 20.38 -21.41
CA ALA A 190 20.87 20.71 -21.90
C ALA A 190 21.18 22.21 -21.75
N ILE A 191 20.25 23.08 -22.12
CA ILE A 191 20.35 24.53 -21.95
C ILE A 191 20.56 24.88 -20.47
N PHE A 192 19.70 24.35 -19.58
CA PHE A 192 19.84 24.59 -18.14
C PHE A 192 21.20 24.19 -17.59
N ARG A 193 21.79 23.09 -18.09
CA ARG A 193 23.13 22.65 -17.69
C ARG A 193 24.24 23.58 -18.15
N ILE A 194 24.07 24.24 -19.31
CA ILE A 194 25.02 25.21 -19.86
C ILE A 194 24.95 26.50 -19.03
N GLU A 195 23.73 26.99 -18.78
CA GLU A 195 23.49 28.23 -18.04
C GLU A 195 23.90 28.12 -16.56
N ASN A 196 23.80 26.91 -15.97
CA ASN A 196 24.08 26.67 -14.55
C ASN A 196 25.22 25.68 -14.31
N PRO A 197 26.45 26.00 -14.63
CA PRO A 197 27.62 25.10 -14.55
C PRO A 197 27.96 24.64 -13.12
N ARG A 198 27.49 25.35 -12.09
CA ARG A 198 27.74 25.02 -10.68
C ARG A 198 27.07 23.70 -10.23
N HIS A 199 26.01 23.26 -10.88
CA HIS A 199 25.39 21.97 -10.60
C HIS A 199 26.23 20.74 -11.02
N LYS A 200 27.29 20.93 -11.81
CA LYS A 200 28.24 19.84 -12.19
C LYS A 200 29.20 19.43 -11.07
N LYS A 201 29.56 20.34 -10.15
CA LYS A 201 30.58 20.07 -9.11
C LYS A 201 30.08 19.27 -7.90
N ALA A 202 28.74 19.28 -7.62
CA ALA A 202 28.19 18.56 -6.48
C ALA A 202 28.14 17.03 -6.68
N LYS A 203 27.97 16.54 -7.93
CA LYS A 203 27.87 15.10 -8.21
C LYS A 203 29.19 14.34 -8.27
N ASN A 204 30.34 15.04 -8.35
CA ASN A 204 31.66 14.39 -8.40
C ASN A 204 32.33 14.27 -7.02
N LYS A 205 31.78 14.88 -5.96
CA LYS A 205 32.32 14.73 -4.59
C LYS A 205 31.86 13.46 -3.87
N ASP A 206 30.81 12.78 -4.37
CA ASP A 206 30.30 11.55 -3.78
C ASP A 206 30.87 10.28 -4.47
N LYS A 207 31.96 10.42 -5.24
CA LYS A 207 32.59 9.29 -5.99
C LYS A 207 34.10 9.13 -5.76
N GLU A 208 34.68 9.85 -4.79
CA GLU A 208 36.03 9.58 -4.28
C GLU A 208 35.93 8.93 -2.86
#